data_f9e3323d84cb541cff01b00428385022
#
_entry.id   f9e3323d84cb541cff01b00428385022
#
_cell.length_a   1.000
_cell.length_b   1.000
_cell.length_c   1.000
_cell.angle_alpha   90.00
_cell.angle_beta   90.00
_cell.angle_gamma   90.00
#
_symmetry.space_group_name_H-M   'P 1'
#
loop_
_entity.id
_entity.type
_entity.pdbx_description
1 polymer ?
#
loop_
_entity_poly.entity_id
_entity_poly.type
_entity_poly.pdbx_seq_one_letter_code
_entity_poly.pdbx_strand_id
1 'polypeptide(L)'
;SQFNADWAGKLLIVVDEVLLSRREDSERLKNLSTAQTYKVEAKGKDRQEVNFFAKFVLCSNNELYPVIIDPGENRYWVRKIRPLESDDTNFLQKLKEQIPAFLYYLQHRTLSTNKEGRMWFHPTLIRTEALDRIIQCNRNHTELDMVELIRDIMETQHVDKLSFIPQDLIPLLTMNGVKVEQWQ
;
A
#
# COMPACT_ATOMS: atom_id res chain seq x y z
N SER A 1 -10.25 -14.24 5.64
CA SER A 1 -11.36 -14.92 6.35
C SER A 1 -12.59 -14.96 5.44
N GLN A 2 -13.25 -16.09 5.38
CA GLN A 2 -14.49 -16.26 4.61
C GLN A 2 -15.64 -15.46 5.24
N PHE A 3 -15.56 -15.18 6.55
CA PHE A 3 -16.52 -14.41 7.30
C PHE A 3 -15.91 -13.08 7.73
N ASN A 4 -16.60 -12.00 7.46
CA ASN A 4 -16.12 -10.64 7.62
C ASN A 4 -17.02 -9.77 8.54
N ALA A 5 -17.87 -10.42 9.34
CA ALA A 5 -18.79 -9.74 10.26
C ALA A 5 -18.07 -8.86 11.29
N ASP A 6 -16.83 -9.22 11.64
CA ASP A 6 -16.04 -8.50 12.65
C ASP A 6 -15.67 -7.06 12.23
N TRP A 7 -15.78 -6.74 10.94
CA TRP A 7 -15.48 -5.40 10.41
C TRP A 7 -16.68 -4.44 10.44
N ALA A 8 -17.89 -5.01 10.63
CA ALA A 8 -19.10 -4.21 10.67
C ALA A 8 -19.08 -3.22 11.85
N GLY A 9 -19.40 -1.97 11.56
CA GLY A 9 -19.48 -0.89 12.56
C GLY A 9 -18.13 -0.42 13.13
N LYS A 10 -17.00 -0.88 12.61
CA LYS A 10 -15.67 -0.42 13.04
C LYS A 10 -15.29 0.90 12.40
N LEU A 11 -14.71 1.82 13.18
CA LEU A 11 -14.13 3.07 12.69
C LEU A 11 -12.71 2.87 12.17
N LEU A 12 -11.96 1.97 12.79
CA LEU A 12 -10.57 1.67 12.48
C LEU A 12 -10.35 0.17 12.45
N ILE A 13 -9.69 -0.31 11.41
CA ILE A 13 -9.26 -1.69 11.27
C ILE A 13 -7.74 -1.68 11.18
N VAL A 14 -7.11 -2.25 12.21
CA VAL A 14 -5.65 -2.39 12.25
C VAL A 14 -5.30 -3.80 11.78
N VAL A 15 -4.44 -3.89 10.79
CA VAL A 15 -3.90 -5.14 10.28
C VAL A 15 -2.41 -5.14 10.56
N ASP A 16 -2.00 -6.03 11.42
CA ASP A 16 -0.60 -6.20 11.82
C ASP A 16 0.11 -7.22 10.92
N GLU A 17 1.41 -7.10 10.80
CA GLU A 17 2.27 -7.98 10.00
C GLU A 17 1.81 -8.13 8.53
N VAL A 18 1.39 -7.01 7.92
CA VAL A 18 0.88 -7.02 6.54
C VAL A 18 1.99 -7.33 5.54
N LEU A 19 1.72 -8.31 4.70
CA LEU A 19 2.42 -8.56 3.45
C LEU A 19 1.40 -8.82 2.35
N LEU A 20 1.01 -7.77 1.62
CA LEU A 20 0.08 -7.85 0.50
C LEU A 20 0.87 -7.93 -0.82
N SER A 21 1.49 -9.10 -1.05
CA SER A 21 2.30 -9.37 -2.22
C SER A 21 1.49 -9.65 -3.49
N ARG A 22 0.18 -9.89 -3.36
CA ARG A 22 -0.72 -10.12 -4.49
C ARG A 22 -1.41 -8.82 -4.89
N ARG A 23 -1.45 -8.55 -6.18
CA ARG A 23 -2.11 -7.36 -6.72
C ARG A 23 -3.61 -7.35 -6.38
N GLU A 24 -4.26 -8.50 -6.40
CA GLU A 24 -5.68 -8.65 -6.08
C GLU A 24 -6.01 -8.21 -4.64
N ASP A 25 -5.13 -8.53 -3.67
CA ASP A 25 -5.33 -8.13 -2.27
C ASP A 25 -5.18 -6.61 -2.11
N SER A 26 -4.22 -6.00 -2.80
CA SER A 26 -4.04 -4.55 -2.82
C SER A 26 -5.24 -3.85 -3.46
N GLU A 27 -5.74 -4.35 -4.59
CA GLU A 27 -6.94 -3.80 -5.25
C GLU A 27 -8.19 -3.96 -4.39
N ARG A 28 -8.35 -5.09 -3.71
CA ARG A 28 -9.46 -5.31 -2.78
C ARG A 28 -9.42 -4.31 -1.63
N LEU A 29 -8.25 -4.04 -1.07
CA LEU A 29 -8.09 -3.05 -0.02
C LEU A 29 -8.41 -1.64 -0.51
N LYS A 30 -7.94 -1.27 -1.70
CA LYS A 30 -8.26 0.02 -2.34
C LYS A 30 -9.77 0.19 -2.53
N ASN A 31 -10.46 -0.85 -2.98
CA ASN A 31 -11.91 -0.83 -3.16
C ASN A 31 -12.64 -0.67 -1.83
N LEU A 32 -12.23 -1.41 -0.80
CA LEU A 32 -12.81 -1.31 0.54
C LEU A 32 -12.57 0.07 1.16
N SER A 33 -11.41 0.68 0.97
CA SER A 33 -11.08 1.99 1.54
C SER A 33 -11.97 3.12 1.03
N THR A 34 -12.64 2.93 -0.12
CA THR A 34 -13.53 3.90 -0.77
C THR A 34 -14.99 3.45 -0.82
N ALA A 35 -15.28 2.24 -0.36
CA ALA A 35 -16.64 1.70 -0.33
C ALA A 35 -17.53 2.50 0.64
N GLN A 36 -18.79 2.70 0.27
CA GLN A 36 -19.80 3.28 1.16
C GLN A 36 -20.57 2.19 1.90
N THR A 37 -20.72 1.03 1.25
CA THR A 37 -21.40 -0.13 1.79
C THR A 37 -20.53 -1.36 1.67
N TYR A 38 -20.79 -2.34 2.50
CA TYR A 38 -20.06 -3.57 2.57
C TYR A 38 -20.98 -4.75 2.86
N LYS A 39 -20.81 -5.84 2.13
CA LYS A 39 -21.59 -7.06 2.35
C LYS A 39 -20.96 -7.88 3.47
N VAL A 40 -21.66 -8.00 4.56
CA VAL A 40 -21.26 -8.77 5.73
C VAL A 40 -21.87 -10.16 5.65
N GLU A 41 -21.05 -11.16 5.85
CA GLU A 41 -21.46 -12.56 5.94
C GLU A 41 -21.06 -13.11 7.30
N ALA A 42 -22.05 -13.34 8.17
CA ALA A 42 -21.86 -14.03 9.43
C ALA A 42 -22.16 -15.53 9.24
N LYS A 43 -21.49 -16.37 10.02
CA LYS A 43 -21.72 -17.82 9.95
C LYS A 43 -23.18 -18.17 10.19
N GLY A 44 -23.84 -18.81 9.20
CA GLY A 44 -25.23 -19.25 9.32
C GLY A 44 -26.27 -18.13 9.21
N LYS A 45 -25.92 -16.96 8.69
CA LYS A 45 -26.86 -15.86 8.39
C LYS A 45 -26.74 -15.43 6.95
N ASP A 46 -27.84 -14.91 6.40
CA ASP A 46 -27.85 -14.33 5.07
C ASP A 46 -26.93 -13.10 5.00
N ARG A 47 -26.39 -12.84 3.82
CA ARG A 47 -25.58 -11.66 3.56
C ARG A 47 -26.39 -10.39 3.76
N GLN A 48 -25.86 -9.50 4.58
CA GLN A 48 -26.45 -8.21 4.86
C GLN A 48 -25.52 -7.11 4.34
N GLU A 49 -26.11 -6.08 3.74
CA GLU A 49 -25.37 -4.88 3.33
C GLU A 49 -25.40 -3.88 4.48
N VAL A 50 -24.22 -3.44 4.91
CA VAL A 50 -24.04 -2.47 6.00
C VAL A 50 -23.21 -1.28 5.52
N ASN A 51 -23.42 -0.12 6.14
CA ASN A 51 -22.57 1.04 5.89
C ASN A 51 -21.14 0.74 6.28
N PHE A 52 -20.20 1.10 5.41
CA PHE A 52 -18.77 0.91 5.63
C PHE A 52 -18.06 2.27 5.67
N PHE A 53 -17.49 2.60 6.80
CA PHE A 53 -16.79 3.86 7.02
C PHE A 53 -15.41 3.65 7.69
N ALA A 54 -15.01 2.39 7.86
CA ALA A 54 -13.73 2.06 8.48
C ALA A 54 -12.55 2.61 7.68
N LYS A 55 -11.50 2.99 8.41
CA LYS A 55 -10.18 3.29 7.87
C LYS A 55 -9.23 2.17 8.25
N PHE A 56 -8.28 1.91 7.34
CA PHE A 56 -7.28 0.86 7.55
C PHE A 56 -5.98 1.46 8.05
N VAL A 57 -5.38 0.79 9.04
CA VAL A 57 -3.98 0.98 9.42
C VAL A 57 -3.29 -0.34 9.16
N LEU A 58 -2.28 -0.30 8.32
CA LEU A 58 -1.47 -1.46 7.94
C LEU A 58 -0.10 -1.31 8.60
N CYS A 59 0.29 -2.28 9.42
CA CYS A 59 1.60 -2.34 10.05
C CYS A 59 2.42 -3.44 9.37
N SER A 60 3.68 -3.16 9.06
CA SER A 60 4.58 -4.13 8.45
C SER A 60 6.02 -3.85 8.84
N ASN A 61 6.76 -4.93 9.07
CA ASN A 61 8.22 -4.90 9.25
C ASN A 61 8.95 -4.92 7.89
N ASN A 62 8.23 -5.17 6.79
CA ASN A 62 8.80 -5.10 5.45
C ASN A 62 8.76 -3.66 4.96
N GLU A 63 9.92 -3.01 4.86
CA GLU A 63 10.02 -1.60 4.48
C GLU A 63 9.81 -1.36 2.97
N LEU A 64 10.03 -2.36 2.13
CA LEU A 64 10.07 -2.19 0.67
C LEU A 64 8.83 -2.73 -0.02
N TYR A 65 8.29 -3.84 0.49
CA TYR A 65 7.20 -4.57 -0.16
C TYR A 65 6.04 -4.90 0.79
N PRO A 66 5.56 -3.96 1.63
CA PRO A 66 4.43 -4.26 2.53
C PRO A 66 3.12 -4.43 1.75
N VAL A 67 2.96 -3.66 0.68
CA VAL A 67 1.78 -3.59 -0.18
C VAL A 67 2.17 -3.11 -1.57
N ILE A 68 1.46 -3.56 -2.59
CA ILE A 68 1.67 -3.06 -3.96
C ILE A 68 0.97 -1.71 -4.11
N ILE A 69 1.76 -0.67 -4.39
CA ILE A 69 1.29 0.70 -4.62
C ILE A 69 1.75 1.16 -5.99
N ASP A 70 0.77 1.46 -6.86
CA ASP A 70 1.05 1.95 -8.20
C ASP A 70 1.47 3.44 -8.19
N PRO A 71 2.23 3.90 -9.19
CA PRO A 71 2.51 5.32 -9.37
C PRO A 71 1.22 6.15 -9.48
N GLY A 72 1.18 7.28 -8.78
CA GLY A 72 0.00 8.17 -8.77
C GLY A 72 -1.10 7.75 -7.78
N GLU A 73 -0.93 6.67 -7.03
CA GLU A 73 -1.86 6.28 -5.97
C GLU A 73 -1.84 7.29 -4.82
N ASN A 74 -3.01 7.77 -4.42
CA ASN A 74 -3.18 8.81 -3.40
C ASN A 74 -4.00 8.39 -2.17
N ARG A 75 -4.30 7.09 -2.05
CA ARG A 75 -5.06 6.53 -0.92
C ARG A 75 -4.18 6.10 0.25
N TYR A 76 -2.86 6.04 0.04
CA TYR A 76 -1.90 5.59 1.04
C TYR A 76 -1.13 6.77 1.63
N TRP A 77 -1.14 6.85 2.95
CA TRP A 77 -0.24 7.68 3.72
C TRP A 77 0.74 6.77 4.44
N VAL A 78 1.97 6.72 3.97
CA VAL A 78 2.99 5.81 4.48
C VAL A 78 3.93 6.55 5.42
N ARG A 79 4.16 5.97 6.58
CA ARG A 79 5.11 6.50 7.57
C ARG A 79 6.07 5.41 8.00
N LYS A 80 7.36 5.71 7.91
CA LYS A 80 8.39 4.90 8.55
C LYS A 80 8.48 5.33 10.01
N ILE A 81 8.23 4.40 10.92
CA ILE A 81 8.35 4.62 12.36
C ILE A 81 9.79 4.28 12.76
N ARG A 82 10.43 5.18 13.47
CA ARG A 82 11.76 4.93 14.02
C ARG A 82 11.67 3.94 15.19
N PRO A 83 12.63 3.04 15.35
CA PRO A 83 12.71 2.22 16.55
C PRO A 83 12.85 3.11 17.78
N LEU A 84 12.48 2.58 18.93
CA LEU A 84 12.73 3.25 20.21
C LEU A 84 14.24 3.35 20.44
N GLU A 85 14.70 4.46 21.03
CA GLU A 85 16.12 4.68 21.34
C GLU A 85 16.64 3.71 22.41
N SER A 86 15.74 3.24 23.27
CA SER A 86 16.02 2.24 24.30
C SER A 86 14.76 1.42 24.58
N ASP A 87 14.97 0.17 25.00
CA ASP A 87 13.87 -0.68 25.44
C ASP A 87 13.29 -0.14 26.75
N ASP A 88 11.97 0.04 26.76
CA ASP A 88 11.19 0.44 27.93
C ASP A 88 10.10 -0.61 28.22
N THR A 89 10.33 -1.45 29.20
CA THR A 89 9.38 -2.50 29.61
C THR A 89 8.01 -1.95 30.03
N ASN A 90 7.96 -0.67 30.44
CA ASN A 90 6.73 0.01 30.86
C ASN A 90 6.12 0.89 29.76
N PHE A 91 6.65 0.85 28.53
CA PHE A 91 6.22 1.72 27.43
C PHE A 91 4.71 1.62 27.17
N LEU A 92 4.18 0.41 27.07
CA LEU A 92 2.76 0.19 26.86
C LEU A 92 1.89 0.78 27.98
N GLN A 93 2.33 0.65 29.24
CA GLN A 93 1.60 1.20 30.38
C GLN A 93 1.61 2.73 30.33
N LYS A 94 2.74 3.35 30.04
CA LYS A 94 2.86 4.82 29.84
C LYS A 94 1.97 5.32 28.72
N LEU A 95 1.87 4.58 27.60
CA LEU A 95 0.95 4.92 26.51
C LEU A 95 -0.51 4.88 26.95
N LYS A 96 -0.90 3.84 27.69
CA LYS A 96 -2.28 3.72 28.21
C LYS A 96 -2.64 4.88 29.13
N GLU A 97 -1.75 5.32 29.97
CA GLU A 97 -1.96 6.46 30.86
C GLU A 97 -2.14 7.79 30.10
N GLN A 98 -1.61 7.88 28.89
CA GLN A 98 -1.75 9.07 28.04
C GLN A 98 -3.05 9.08 27.20
N ILE A 99 -3.82 7.99 27.16
CA ILE A 99 -5.05 7.90 26.37
C ILE A 99 -6.03 9.04 26.67
N PRO A 100 -6.34 9.42 27.92
CA PRO A 100 -7.27 10.51 28.20
C PRO A 100 -6.81 11.85 27.63
N ALA A 101 -5.52 12.17 27.75
CA ALA A 101 -4.94 13.39 27.22
C ALA A 101 -4.97 13.41 25.67
N PHE A 102 -4.70 12.27 25.05
CA PHE A 102 -4.79 12.12 23.59
C PHE A 102 -6.22 12.27 23.08
N LEU A 103 -7.20 11.69 23.76
CA LEU A 103 -8.62 11.84 23.42
C LEU A 103 -9.07 13.30 23.56
N TYR A 104 -8.67 13.96 24.64
CA TYR A 104 -8.93 15.40 24.81
C TYR A 104 -8.36 16.21 23.65
N TYR A 105 -7.11 15.96 23.26
CA TYR A 105 -6.49 16.62 22.11
C TYR A 105 -7.27 16.37 20.81
N LEU A 106 -7.71 15.14 20.54
CA LEU A 106 -8.48 14.82 19.35
C LEU A 106 -9.83 15.53 19.31
N GLN A 107 -10.53 15.62 20.45
CA GLN A 107 -11.83 16.28 20.54
C GLN A 107 -11.76 17.81 20.31
N HIS A 108 -10.64 18.42 20.67
CA HIS A 108 -10.46 19.88 20.56
C HIS A 108 -9.62 20.29 19.35
N ARG A 109 -9.18 19.31 18.54
CA ARG A 109 -8.38 19.59 17.35
C ARG A 109 -9.23 20.15 16.23
N THR A 110 -8.85 21.30 15.71
CA THR A 110 -9.34 21.82 14.44
C THR A 110 -8.50 21.28 13.30
N LEU A 111 -9.15 20.86 12.20
CA LEU A 111 -8.44 20.42 11.01
C LEU A 111 -7.83 21.64 10.31
N SER A 112 -6.58 21.50 9.88
CA SER A 112 -5.85 22.55 9.16
C SER A 112 -6.26 22.70 7.70
N THR A 113 -7.08 21.78 7.19
CA THR A 113 -7.52 21.73 5.80
C THR A 113 -9.04 21.60 5.73
N ASN A 114 -9.66 22.25 4.75
CA ASN A 114 -11.05 22.05 4.43
C ASN A 114 -11.22 20.81 3.54
N LYS A 115 -12.39 20.20 3.59
CA LYS A 115 -12.74 19.12 2.67
C LYS A 115 -13.06 19.71 1.30
N GLU A 116 -12.13 19.58 0.36
CA GLU A 116 -12.27 20.08 -1.00
C GLU A 116 -12.83 19.04 -2.00
N GLY A 117 -13.04 17.81 -1.56
CA GLY A 117 -13.53 16.73 -2.43
C GLY A 117 -13.73 15.43 -1.67
N ARG A 118 -13.44 14.31 -2.30
CA ARG A 118 -13.47 12.98 -1.65
C ARG A 118 -12.37 12.83 -0.61
N MET A 119 -11.26 13.55 -0.79
CA MET A 119 -10.11 13.57 0.11
C MET A 119 -10.17 14.81 0.98
N TRP A 120 -9.81 14.66 2.27
CA TRP A 120 -9.65 15.78 3.19
C TRP A 120 -8.33 16.53 3.00
N PHE A 121 -7.37 15.89 2.35
CA PHE A 121 -6.02 16.42 2.17
C PHE A 121 -5.65 16.40 0.70
N HIS A 122 -4.98 17.44 0.26
CA HIS A 122 -4.36 17.43 -1.06
C HIS A 122 -3.29 16.32 -1.11
N PRO A 123 -3.16 15.56 -2.22
CA PRO A 123 -2.21 14.46 -2.34
C PRO A 123 -0.77 14.80 -1.97
N THR A 124 -0.34 16.04 -2.21
CA THR A 124 1.01 16.51 -1.84
C THR A 124 1.27 16.47 -0.33
N LEU A 125 0.24 16.60 0.50
CA LEU A 125 0.37 16.60 1.97
C LEU A 125 0.56 15.18 2.54
N ILE A 126 0.14 14.17 1.81
CA ILE A 126 0.28 12.76 2.21
C ILE A 126 1.46 12.06 1.54
N ARG A 127 2.10 12.71 0.57
CA ARG A 127 3.29 12.18 -0.10
C ARG A 127 4.48 12.20 0.86
N THR A 128 5.11 11.05 1.02
CA THR A 128 6.25 10.86 1.91
C THR A 128 7.36 10.11 1.19
N GLU A 129 8.59 10.28 1.64
CA GLU A 129 9.74 9.53 1.11
C GLU A 129 9.53 8.02 1.23
N ALA A 130 8.90 7.56 2.33
CA ALA A 130 8.58 6.14 2.50
C ALA A 130 7.60 5.62 1.45
N LEU A 131 6.59 6.43 1.08
CA LEU A 131 5.66 6.10 -0.01
C LEU A 131 6.39 6.02 -1.36
N ASP A 132 7.24 7.01 -1.65
CA ASP A 132 8.00 7.05 -2.90
C ASP A 132 8.93 5.84 -3.03
N ARG A 133 9.58 5.41 -1.94
CA ARG A 133 10.41 4.18 -1.92
C ARG A 133 9.60 2.94 -2.24
N ILE A 134 8.42 2.75 -1.62
CA ILE A 134 7.56 1.60 -1.90
C ILE A 134 7.14 1.60 -3.37
N ILE A 135 6.71 2.74 -3.91
CA ILE A 135 6.32 2.87 -5.33
C ILE A 135 7.49 2.47 -6.24
N GLN A 136 8.70 2.94 -5.95
CA GLN A 136 9.90 2.60 -6.73
C GLN A 136 10.22 1.11 -6.67
N CYS A 137 10.14 0.49 -5.48
CA CYS A 137 10.36 -0.94 -5.31
C CYS A 137 9.28 -1.80 -5.98
N ASN A 138 8.05 -1.30 -6.03
CA ASN A 138 6.93 -2.00 -6.68
C ASN A 138 6.87 -1.79 -8.20
N ARG A 139 7.80 -1.04 -8.79
CA ARG A 139 7.97 -1.06 -10.24
C ARG A 139 8.19 -2.49 -10.68
N ASN A 140 7.47 -2.84 -11.73
CA ASN A 140 7.45 -4.20 -12.26
C ASN A 140 8.90 -4.71 -12.42
N HIS A 141 9.26 -5.83 -11.77
CA HIS A 141 10.57 -6.45 -11.93
C HIS A 141 10.92 -6.62 -13.41
N THR A 142 9.95 -6.97 -14.23
CA THR A 142 10.12 -7.07 -15.69
C THR A 142 10.60 -5.75 -16.32
N GLU A 143 10.11 -4.58 -15.82
CA GLU A 143 10.58 -3.26 -16.31
C GLU A 143 12.04 -3.00 -15.92
N LEU A 144 12.42 -3.35 -14.71
CA LEU A 144 13.80 -3.21 -14.23
C LEU A 144 14.73 -4.14 -14.99
N ASP A 145 14.34 -5.41 -15.12
CA ASP A 145 15.10 -6.42 -15.88
C ASP A 145 15.25 -6.03 -17.36
N MET A 146 14.20 -5.43 -17.94
CA MET A 146 14.24 -4.93 -19.31
C MET A 146 15.19 -3.72 -19.45
N VAL A 147 15.18 -2.78 -18.51
CA VAL A 147 16.09 -1.63 -18.52
C VAL A 147 17.54 -2.08 -18.36
N GLU A 148 17.80 -3.05 -17.49
CA GLU A 148 19.12 -3.63 -17.28
C GLU A 148 19.61 -4.33 -18.55
N LEU A 149 18.77 -5.21 -19.15
CA LEU A 149 19.06 -5.89 -20.41
C LEU A 149 19.39 -4.90 -21.55
N ILE A 150 18.59 -3.85 -21.72
CA ILE A 150 18.82 -2.83 -22.74
C ILE A 150 20.17 -2.14 -22.50
N ARG A 151 20.48 -1.82 -21.26
CA ARG A 151 21.76 -1.19 -20.89
C ARG A 151 22.93 -2.09 -21.24
N ASP A 152 22.89 -3.37 -20.88
CA ASP A 152 23.93 -4.36 -21.17
C ASP A 152 24.15 -4.52 -22.68
N ILE A 153 23.07 -4.54 -23.47
CA ILE A 153 23.17 -4.60 -24.93
C ILE A 153 23.85 -3.34 -25.48
N MET A 154 23.46 -2.16 -25.01
CA MET A 154 24.04 -0.87 -25.44
C MET A 154 25.53 -0.78 -25.10
N GLU A 155 25.91 -1.20 -23.91
CA GLU A 155 27.32 -1.26 -23.46
C GLU A 155 28.13 -2.26 -24.29
N THR A 156 27.60 -3.46 -24.52
CA THR A 156 28.29 -4.50 -25.29
C THR A 156 28.48 -4.10 -26.75
N GLN A 157 27.51 -3.41 -27.35
CA GLN A 157 27.55 -2.97 -28.75
C GLN A 157 28.19 -1.59 -28.93
N HIS A 158 28.55 -0.91 -27.84
CA HIS A 158 29.09 0.46 -27.84
C HIS A 158 28.20 1.46 -28.62
N VAL A 159 26.87 1.37 -28.41
CA VAL A 159 25.90 2.25 -29.11
C VAL A 159 25.15 3.15 -28.10
N ASP A 160 24.90 4.39 -28.51
CA ASP A 160 24.15 5.36 -27.71
C ASP A 160 22.63 5.29 -27.94
N LYS A 161 22.22 4.58 -28.96
CA LYS A 161 20.80 4.40 -29.34
C LYS A 161 20.52 2.96 -29.73
N LEU A 162 19.44 2.41 -29.22
CA LEU A 162 18.95 1.10 -29.61
C LEU A 162 17.49 1.26 -30.08
N SER A 163 17.18 0.69 -31.24
CA SER A 163 15.80 0.61 -31.75
C SER A 163 15.35 -0.83 -31.77
N PHE A 164 14.24 -1.12 -31.17
CA PHE A 164 13.67 -2.46 -31.08
C PHE A 164 12.14 -2.41 -31.08
N ILE A 165 11.51 -3.51 -31.42
CA ILE A 165 10.09 -3.74 -31.17
C ILE A 165 9.93 -4.68 -29.96
N PRO A 166 8.80 -4.65 -29.23
CA PRO A 166 8.62 -5.48 -28.03
C PRO A 166 8.89 -6.98 -28.25
N GLN A 167 8.60 -7.49 -29.46
CA GLN A 167 8.82 -8.89 -29.80
C GLN A 167 10.31 -9.28 -29.83
N ASP A 168 11.22 -8.33 -30.07
CA ASP A 168 12.67 -8.61 -30.06
C ASP A 168 13.19 -8.84 -28.63
N LEU A 169 12.56 -8.23 -27.65
CA LEU A 169 12.99 -8.32 -26.24
C LEU A 169 12.44 -9.55 -25.52
N ILE A 170 11.27 -10.06 -25.91
CA ILE A 170 10.62 -11.21 -25.26
C ILE A 170 11.56 -12.44 -25.16
N PRO A 171 12.21 -12.90 -26.25
CA PRO A 171 13.13 -14.04 -26.18
C PRO A 171 14.32 -13.77 -25.24
N LEU A 172 14.87 -12.56 -25.27
CA LEU A 172 16.02 -12.18 -24.46
C LEU A 172 15.68 -12.13 -22.97
N LEU A 173 14.52 -11.58 -22.59
CA LEU A 173 14.02 -11.60 -21.22
C LEU A 173 13.79 -13.03 -20.73
N THR A 174 13.18 -13.88 -21.56
CA THR A 174 12.93 -15.29 -21.23
C THR A 174 14.24 -16.06 -21.02
N MET A 175 15.26 -15.83 -21.86
CA MET A 175 16.59 -16.44 -21.70
C MET A 175 17.28 -16.03 -20.39
N ASN A 176 17.02 -14.82 -19.91
CA ASN A 176 17.49 -14.32 -18.61
C ASN A 176 16.60 -14.70 -17.42
N GLY A 177 15.65 -15.64 -17.62
CA GLY A 177 14.82 -16.18 -16.54
C GLY A 177 13.62 -15.34 -16.15
N VAL A 178 13.33 -14.26 -16.89
CA VAL A 178 12.15 -13.39 -16.65
C VAL A 178 10.91 -14.07 -17.23
N LYS A 179 9.90 -14.31 -16.41
CA LYS A 179 8.61 -14.82 -16.88
C LYS A 179 7.82 -13.66 -17.49
N VAL A 180 7.70 -13.66 -18.80
CA VAL A 180 6.86 -12.72 -19.55
C VAL A 180 5.50 -13.36 -19.76
N GLU A 181 4.46 -12.86 -19.10
CA GLU A 181 3.09 -13.25 -19.38
C GLU A 181 2.65 -12.64 -20.72
N GLN A 182 2.33 -13.50 -21.68
CA GLN A 182 1.75 -13.05 -22.94
C GLN A 182 0.30 -12.63 -22.65
N TRP A 183 0.02 -11.34 -22.74
CA TRP A 183 -1.35 -10.84 -22.80
C TRP A 183 -1.92 -11.16 -24.18
N GLN A 184 -2.92 -12.02 -24.22
CA GLN A 184 -3.76 -12.27 -25.40
C GLN A 184 -4.79 -11.15 -25.58
#